data_59732d13d7b74a1b53282d4fc65c4716
#
_entry.id   59732d13d7b74a1b53282d4fc65c4716
#
_cell.length_a   1.000
_cell.length_b   1.000
_cell.length_c   1.000
_cell.angle_alpha   90.00
_cell.angle_beta   90.00
_cell.angle_gamma   90.00
#
_symmetry.space_group_name_H-M   'P 1'
#
loop_
_entity.id
_entity.type
_entity.pdbx_description
1 polymer ?
#
loop_
_entity_poly.entity_id
_entity_poly.type
_entity_poly.pdbx_seq_one_letter_code
_entity_poly.pdbx_strand_id
1 'polypeptide(L)'
;MRLVIFDMDGTLIDSVALNVETVTAAFAAIGEAVPSEAAIRAISGISAREAMAILAPTADTARVEEILQSYRREYGRRSGGAREPLFAGAMAVLERLRHEPGTVLAVATGKGYQSAVALLTTHGILDWFHSVETPTHNRGKPDPEMIMTAIGKAGVSIGEAVMIGDTTHDMIMAKAARVAAIGVAWGYHERVDLLAAGADIVIAGFDELEPAIDRLLGA
;
A
#
# COMPACT_ATOMS: atom_id res chain seq x y z
N MET A 1 18.93 -6.06 -13.99
CA MET A 1 18.38 -4.99 -13.10
C MET A 1 17.13 -5.53 -12.46
N ARG A 2 16.80 -5.19 -11.20
CA ARG A 2 15.57 -5.63 -10.56
C ARG A 2 14.76 -4.44 -10.02
N LEU A 3 13.44 -4.55 -10.03
CA LEU A 3 12.52 -3.54 -9.51
C LEU A 3 11.79 -4.09 -8.29
N VAL A 4 11.92 -3.39 -7.17
CA VAL A 4 11.26 -3.72 -5.91
C VAL A 4 10.17 -2.68 -5.66
N ILE A 5 8.90 -3.11 -5.73
CA ILE A 5 7.73 -2.24 -5.63
C ILE A 5 7.09 -2.45 -4.26
N PHE A 6 6.93 -1.39 -3.50
CA PHE A 6 6.33 -1.44 -2.16
C PHE A 6 4.95 -0.80 -2.14
N ASP A 7 4.02 -1.41 -1.42
CA ASP A 7 2.91 -0.64 -0.85
C ASP A 7 3.41 0.22 0.31
N MET A 8 2.58 1.15 0.77
CA MET A 8 2.89 2.07 1.87
C MET A 8 2.18 1.67 3.15
N ASP A 9 0.86 1.87 3.18
CA ASP A 9 0.03 1.72 4.39
C ASP A 9 -0.08 0.24 4.80
N GLY A 10 0.38 -0.12 5.99
CA GLY A 10 0.42 -1.52 6.45
C GLY A 10 1.66 -2.29 5.98
N THR A 11 2.41 -1.77 5.01
CA THR A 11 3.64 -2.40 4.51
C THR A 11 4.90 -1.68 5.00
N LEU A 12 5.12 -0.43 4.60
CA LEU A 12 6.22 0.42 5.05
C LEU A 12 5.85 1.27 6.25
N ILE A 13 4.60 1.74 6.29
CA ILE A 13 4.06 2.69 7.27
C ILE A 13 3.08 1.98 8.20
N ASP A 14 3.28 2.11 9.50
CA ASP A 14 2.35 1.65 10.53
C ASP A 14 1.19 2.64 10.67
N SER A 15 0.21 2.49 9.79
CA SER A 15 -0.97 3.34 9.69
C SER A 15 -2.28 2.61 10.06
N VAL A 16 -2.22 1.34 10.47
CA VAL A 16 -3.40 0.50 10.68
C VAL A 16 -4.36 1.11 11.71
N ALA A 17 -3.85 1.45 12.90
CA ALA A 17 -4.67 2.05 13.95
C ALA A 17 -5.21 3.43 13.53
N LEU A 18 -4.38 4.27 12.92
CA LEU A 18 -4.77 5.59 12.44
C LEU A 18 -5.88 5.52 11.39
N ASN A 19 -5.81 4.55 10.46
CA ASN A 19 -6.83 4.38 9.44
C ASN A 19 -8.18 3.97 10.04
N VAL A 20 -8.19 3.01 10.98
CA VAL A 20 -9.40 2.58 11.70
C VAL A 20 -10.02 3.75 12.45
N GLU A 21 -9.22 4.51 13.23
CA GLU A 21 -9.68 5.70 13.95
C GLU A 21 -10.26 6.76 13.00
N THR A 22 -9.61 6.98 11.86
CA THR A 22 -9.99 8.00 10.88
C THR A 22 -11.32 7.66 10.22
N VAL A 23 -11.48 6.42 9.75
CA VAL A 23 -12.75 5.97 9.14
C VAL A 23 -13.89 6.02 10.16
N THR A 24 -13.67 5.48 11.35
CA THR A 24 -14.65 5.52 12.45
C THR A 24 -15.14 6.95 12.72
N ALA A 25 -14.21 7.89 12.86
CA ALA A 25 -14.54 9.29 13.12
C ALA A 25 -15.23 9.97 11.91
N ALA A 26 -14.83 9.63 10.70
CA ALA A 26 -15.40 10.19 9.48
C ALA A 26 -16.88 9.83 9.32
N PHE A 27 -17.24 8.58 9.58
CA PHE A 27 -18.63 8.10 9.54
C PHE A 27 -19.46 8.72 10.68
N ALA A 28 -18.95 8.71 11.91
CA ALA A 28 -19.62 9.31 13.06
C ALA A 28 -19.88 10.80 12.89
N ALA A 29 -18.94 11.56 12.31
CA ALA A 29 -19.03 13.02 12.14
C ALA A 29 -20.19 13.47 11.23
N ILE A 30 -20.68 12.59 10.36
CA ILE A 30 -21.79 12.90 9.43
C ILE A 30 -23.06 12.07 9.72
N GLY A 31 -23.09 11.36 10.85
CA GLY A 31 -24.23 10.55 11.28
C GLY A 31 -24.47 9.28 10.49
N GLU A 32 -23.42 8.76 9.81
CA GLU A 32 -23.46 7.46 9.16
C GLU A 32 -23.24 6.31 10.16
N ALA A 33 -23.74 5.13 9.81
CA ALA A 33 -23.48 3.92 10.58
C ALA A 33 -21.97 3.60 10.54
N VAL A 34 -21.33 3.60 11.70
CA VAL A 34 -19.89 3.34 11.80
C VAL A 34 -19.59 1.88 11.42
N PRO A 35 -18.74 1.62 10.43
CA PRO A 35 -18.36 0.27 10.05
C PRO A 35 -17.58 -0.44 11.16
N SER A 36 -17.65 -1.78 11.20
CA SER A 36 -16.80 -2.55 12.11
C SER A 36 -15.33 -2.44 11.73
N GLU A 37 -14.42 -2.60 12.71
CA GLU A 37 -12.99 -2.62 12.46
C GLU A 37 -12.62 -3.67 11.41
N ALA A 38 -13.22 -4.86 11.47
CA ALA A 38 -13.00 -5.92 10.50
C ALA A 38 -13.37 -5.49 9.07
N ALA A 39 -14.50 -4.77 8.88
CA ALA A 39 -14.88 -4.23 7.58
C ALA A 39 -13.89 -3.17 7.09
N ILE A 40 -13.40 -2.29 7.97
CA ILE A 40 -12.41 -1.27 7.64
C ILE A 40 -11.09 -1.92 7.22
N ARG A 41 -10.63 -2.94 7.95
CA ARG A 41 -9.40 -3.68 7.60
C ARG A 41 -9.52 -4.38 6.25
N ALA A 42 -10.66 -5.01 5.98
CA ALA A 42 -10.88 -5.77 4.75
C ALA A 42 -10.82 -4.94 3.46
N ILE A 43 -11.09 -3.62 3.54
CA ILE A 43 -11.04 -2.72 2.37
C ILE A 43 -9.73 -1.90 2.31
N SER A 44 -8.81 -2.11 3.22
CA SER A 44 -7.54 -1.37 3.22
C SER A 44 -6.70 -1.71 1.99
N GLY A 45 -5.91 -0.75 1.52
CA GLY A 45 -5.07 -0.91 0.33
C GLY A 45 -5.70 -0.41 -0.98
N ILE A 46 -7.04 -0.29 -1.08
CA ILE A 46 -7.72 0.31 -2.24
C ILE A 46 -7.82 1.84 -2.13
N SER A 47 -8.36 2.49 -3.17
CA SER A 47 -8.54 3.95 -3.14
C SER A 47 -9.56 4.37 -2.07
N ALA A 48 -9.35 5.53 -1.42
CA ALA A 48 -10.25 6.00 -0.38
C ALA A 48 -11.70 6.19 -0.88
N ARG A 49 -11.91 6.60 -2.14
CA ARG A 49 -13.25 6.72 -2.72
C ARG A 49 -13.96 5.37 -2.82
N GLU A 50 -13.27 4.37 -3.32
CA GLU A 50 -13.80 3.01 -3.47
C GLU A 50 -14.07 2.39 -2.09
N ALA A 51 -13.13 2.57 -1.15
CA ALA A 51 -13.28 2.14 0.23
C ALA A 51 -14.55 2.71 0.88
N MET A 52 -14.79 4.02 0.76
CA MET A 52 -15.99 4.66 1.31
C MET A 52 -17.28 4.14 0.66
N ALA A 53 -17.27 3.88 -0.65
CA ALA A 53 -18.42 3.30 -1.34
C ALA A 53 -18.74 1.87 -0.87
N ILE A 54 -17.73 1.05 -0.63
CA ILE A 54 -17.90 -0.33 -0.11
C ILE A 54 -18.41 -0.31 1.34
N LEU A 55 -17.90 0.60 2.17
CA LEU A 55 -18.29 0.71 3.58
C LEU A 55 -19.70 1.30 3.77
N ALA A 56 -20.23 2.01 2.78
CA ALA A 56 -21.58 2.58 2.78
C ALA A 56 -22.38 2.10 1.57
N PRO A 57 -22.73 0.80 1.48
CA PRO A 57 -23.27 0.19 0.25
C PRO A 57 -24.67 0.71 -0.14
N THR A 58 -25.39 1.37 0.76
CA THR A 58 -26.69 1.97 0.49
C THR A 58 -26.62 3.47 0.14
N ALA A 59 -25.41 4.07 0.24
CA ALA A 59 -25.21 5.48 -0.07
C ALA A 59 -25.22 5.72 -1.59
N ASP A 60 -25.86 6.77 -2.01
CA ASP A 60 -25.72 7.27 -3.39
C ASP A 60 -24.35 7.96 -3.60
N THR A 61 -24.07 8.32 -4.85
CA THR A 61 -22.78 8.95 -5.21
C THR A 61 -22.51 10.26 -4.42
N ALA A 62 -23.55 11.06 -4.15
CA ALA A 62 -23.42 12.31 -3.41
C ALA A 62 -23.05 12.04 -1.95
N ARG A 63 -23.69 11.03 -1.34
CA ARG A 63 -23.42 10.64 0.04
C ARG A 63 -22.02 10.02 0.19
N VAL A 64 -21.59 9.20 -0.77
CA VAL A 64 -20.20 8.67 -0.80
C VAL A 64 -19.19 9.82 -0.85
N GLU A 65 -19.45 10.86 -1.64
CA GLU A 65 -18.57 12.03 -1.69
C GLU A 65 -18.53 12.77 -0.34
N GLU A 66 -19.66 12.89 0.34
CA GLU A 66 -19.75 13.51 1.68
C GLU A 66 -18.93 12.72 2.73
N ILE A 67 -19.03 11.39 2.70
CA ILE A 67 -18.22 10.49 3.52
C ILE A 67 -16.72 10.68 3.21
N LEU A 68 -16.36 10.71 1.92
CA LEU A 68 -14.98 10.89 1.48
C LEU A 68 -14.41 12.25 1.93
N GLN A 69 -15.20 13.33 1.87
CA GLN A 69 -14.78 14.64 2.38
C GLN A 69 -14.62 14.63 3.90
N SER A 70 -15.51 13.94 4.61
CA SER A 70 -15.37 13.73 6.06
C SER A 70 -14.07 12.97 6.38
N TYR A 71 -13.81 11.86 5.68
CA TYR A 71 -12.57 11.09 5.82
C TYR A 71 -11.33 11.97 5.61
N ARG A 72 -11.30 12.78 4.54
CA ARG A 72 -10.17 13.67 4.25
C ARG A 72 -9.94 14.70 5.36
N ARG A 73 -11.01 15.28 5.93
CA ARG A 73 -10.91 16.21 7.08
C ARG A 73 -10.37 15.50 8.31
N GLU A 74 -10.89 14.32 8.62
CA GLU A 74 -10.48 13.57 9.81
C GLU A 74 -9.05 13.03 9.67
N TYR A 75 -8.67 12.60 8.47
CA TYR A 75 -7.29 12.21 8.17
C TYR A 75 -6.34 13.41 8.33
N GLY A 76 -6.64 14.57 7.77
CA GLY A 76 -5.83 15.78 7.91
C GLY A 76 -5.65 16.27 9.36
N ARG A 77 -6.61 15.95 10.26
CA ARG A 77 -6.50 16.25 11.69
C ARG A 77 -5.64 15.26 12.46
N ARG A 78 -5.55 14.01 11.99
CA ARG A 78 -4.93 12.89 12.70
C ARG A 78 -3.60 12.46 12.12
N SER A 79 -3.37 12.66 10.83
CA SER A 79 -2.16 12.25 10.12
C SER A 79 -0.97 13.15 10.42
N GLY A 80 0.22 12.64 10.16
CA GLY A 80 1.48 13.36 10.17
C GLY A 80 2.48 12.90 11.23
N GLY A 81 3.73 12.88 10.85
CA GLY A 81 4.88 12.66 11.71
C GLY A 81 4.82 11.36 12.54
N ALA A 82 4.83 11.50 13.86
CA ALA A 82 4.86 10.37 14.79
C ALA A 82 3.61 9.47 14.78
N ARG A 83 2.53 9.86 14.11
CA ARG A 83 1.30 9.05 14.01
C ARG A 83 1.26 8.08 12.83
N GLU A 84 2.21 8.20 11.93
CA GLU A 84 2.40 7.31 10.77
C GLU A 84 3.88 6.90 10.69
N PRO A 85 4.42 6.21 11.71
CA PRO A 85 5.82 5.82 11.71
C PRO A 85 6.10 4.74 10.65
N LEU A 86 7.36 4.62 10.25
CA LEU A 86 7.81 3.44 9.53
C LEU A 86 7.76 2.22 10.46
N PHE A 87 7.39 1.07 9.93
CA PHE A 87 7.58 -0.18 10.66
C PHE A 87 9.04 -0.40 11.03
N ALA A 88 9.28 -1.07 12.15
CA ALA A 88 10.64 -1.41 12.59
C ALA A 88 11.38 -2.21 11.50
N GLY A 89 12.56 -1.75 11.11
CA GLY A 89 13.39 -2.36 10.07
C GLY A 89 13.16 -1.81 8.66
N ALA A 90 12.04 -1.13 8.37
CA ALA A 90 11.75 -0.60 7.03
C ALA A 90 12.83 0.35 6.52
N MET A 91 13.24 1.34 7.34
CA MET A 91 14.30 2.28 6.98
C MET A 91 15.60 1.56 6.62
N ALA A 92 16.00 0.59 7.44
CA ALA A 92 17.28 -0.11 7.26
C ALA A 92 17.30 -0.98 5.99
N VAL A 93 16.19 -1.66 5.66
CA VAL A 93 16.11 -2.48 4.44
C VAL A 93 16.04 -1.61 3.19
N LEU A 94 15.28 -0.52 3.22
CA LEU A 94 15.23 0.43 2.09
C LEU A 94 16.61 1.04 1.83
N GLU A 95 17.35 1.40 2.90
CA GLU A 95 18.72 1.94 2.81
C GLU A 95 19.67 0.93 2.13
N ARG A 96 19.59 -0.35 2.48
CA ARG A 96 20.42 -1.39 1.84
C ARG A 96 20.03 -1.59 0.37
N LEU A 97 18.74 -1.78 0.09
CA LEU A 97 18.24 -2.04 -1.25
C LEU A 97 18.57 -0.90 -2.24
N ARG A 98 18.44 0.37 -1.81
CA ARG A 98 18.75 1.51 -2.70
C ARG A 98 20.23 1.62 -3.06
N HIS A 99 21.12 1.08 -2.23
CA HIS A 99 22.57 1.06 -2.50
C HIS A 99 23.04 -0.23 -3.20
N GLU A 100 22.15 -1.19 -3.35
CA GLU A 100 22.49 -2.44 -4.05
C GLU A 100 22.54 -2.22 -5.57
N PRO A 101 23.67 -2.55 -6.22
CA PRO A 101 23.83 -2.34 -7.66
C PRO A 101 22.75 -3.06 -8.46
N GLY A 102 22.10 -2.33 -9.35
CA GLY A 102 21.05 -2.89 -10.21
C GLY A 102 19.67 -3.02 -9.57
N THR A 103 19.49 -2.57 -8.32
CA THR A 103 18.18 -2.51 -7.65
C THR A 103 17.54 -1.13 -7.79
N VAL A 104 16.28 -1.10 -8.22
CA VAL A 104 15.44 0.10 -8.36
C VAL A 104 14.24 -0.04 -7.44
N LEU A 105 13.91 1.01 -6.69
CA LEU A 105 12.75 1.03 -5.78
C LEU A 105 11.60 1.81 -6.40
N ALA A 106 10.37 1.35 -6.20
CA ALA A 106 9.15 2.08 -6.54
C ALA A 106 8.07 1.89 -5.46
N VAL A 107 7.07 2.75 -5.50
CA VAL A 107 5.87 2.65 -4.66
C VAL A 107 4.65 2.41 -5.54
N ALA A 108 3.74 1.52 -5.09
CA ALA A 108 2.41 1.34 -5.65
C ALA A 108 1.40 1.30 -4.49
N THR A 109 0.65 2.39 -4.28
CA THR A 109 -0.21 2.56 -3.09
C THR A 109 -1.61 3.02 -3.43
N GLY A 110 -2.61 2.62 -2.61
CA GLY A 110 -3.98 3.15 -2.68
C GLY A 110 -4.13 4.61 -2.21
N LYS A 111 -3.08 5.16 -1.57
CA LYS A 111 -3.05 6.56 -1.11
C LYS A 111 -3.02 7.53 -2.30
N GLY A 112 -3.68 8.69 -2.18
CA GLY A 112 -3.57 9.74 -3.21
C GLY A 112 -2.16 10.32 -3.30
N TYR A 113 -1.73 10.73 -4.50
CA TYR A 113 -0.36 11.12 -4.81
C TYR A 113 0.22 12.17 -3.84
N GLN A 114 -0.51 13.26 -3.58
CA GLN A 114 -0.04 14.32 -2.68
C GLN A 114 0.21 13.81 -1.26
N SER A 115 -0.67 12.94 -0.75
CA SER A 115 -0.50 12.36 0.59
C SER A 115 0.66 11.37 0.64
N ALA A 116 0.84 10.56 -0.41
CA ALA A 116 1.97 9.64 -0.52
C ALA A 116 3.31 10.37 -0.54
N VAL A 117 3.44 11.39 -1.41
CA VAL A 117 4.65 12.22 -1.52
C VAL A 117 4.94 12.95 -0.20
N ALA A 118 3.93 13.56 0.43
CA ALA A 118 4.11 14.27 1.69
C ALA A 118 4.63 13.32 2.80
N LEU A 119 4.10 12.10 2.88
CA LEU A 119 4.50 11.13 3.89
C LEU A 119 5.93 10.61 3.65
N LEU A 120 6.26 10.24 2.40
CA LEU A 120 7.62 9.84 2.02
C LEU A 120 8.65 10.95 2.27
N THR A 121 8.27 12.23 2.01
CA THR A 121 9.10 13.40 2.31
C THR A 121 9.31 13.58 3.81
N THR A 122 8.25 13.40 4.61
CA THR A 122 8.33 13.48 6.08
C THR A 122 9.33 12.47 6.66
N HIS A 123 9.42 11.27 6.06
CA HIS A 123 10.39 10.26 6.45
C HIS A 123 11.77 10.41 5.77
N GLY A 124 11.95 11.38 4.87
CA GLY A 124 13.20 11.63 4.17
C GLY A 124 13.59 10.54 3.16
N ILE A 125 12.60 9.79 2.64
CA ILE A 125 12.83 8.65 1.74
C ILE A 125 12.21 8.83 0.35
N LEU A 126 11.60 9.97 0.03
CA LEU A 126 10.97 10.18 -1.27
C LEU A 126 11.95 9.95 -2.43
N ASP A 127 13.14 10.53 -2.34
CA ASP A 127 14.17 10.46 -3.39
C ASP A 127 14.83 9.07 -3.53
N TRP A 128 14.45 8.12 -2.67
CA TRP A 128 14.91 6.73 -2.79
C TRP A 128 14.10 5.94 -3.80
N PHE A 129 12.90 6.42 -4.12
CA PHE A 129 12.00 5.75 -5.05
C PHE A 129 12.08 6.39 -6.44
N HIS A 130 12.31 5.56 -7.45
CA HIS A 130 12.32 5.96 -8.85
C HIS A 130 10.95 6.46 -9.32
N SER A 131 9.88 5.87 -8.77
CA SER A 131 8.51 6.30 -9.06
C SER A 131 7.54 6.02 -7.91
N VAL A 132 6.46 6.80 -7.85
CA VAL A 132 5.35 6.66 -6.89
C VAL A 132 4.05 6.58 -7.68
N GLU A 133 3.51 5.37 -7.75
CA GLU A 133 2.29 5.07 -8.50
C GLU A 133 1.08 5.05 -7.56
N THR A 134 0.02 5.74 -7.97
CA THR A 134 -1.17 5.96 -7.13
C THR A 134 -2.43 5.99 -7.98
N PRO A 135 -3.64 5.86 -7.38
CA PRO A 135 -4.90 6.00 -8.10
C PRO A 135 -5.16 7.41 -8.67
N THR A 136 -4.28 8.37 -8.40
CA THR A 136 -4.36 9.71 -9.01
C THR A 136 -4.01 9.68 -10.50
N HIS A 137 -3.13 8.77 -10.92
CA HIS A 137 -2.61 8.69 -12.29
C HIS A 137 -2.79 7.32 -12.93
N ASN A 138 -3.23 6.32 -12.16
CA ASN A 138 -3.42 4.94 -12.61
C ASN A 138 -4.78 4.43 -12.12
N ARG A 139 -5.25 3.31 -12.64
CA ARG A 139 -6.33 2.54 -12.01
C ARG A 139 -5.85 2.00 -10.67
N GLY A 140 -6.75 1.97 -9.68
CA GLY A 140 -6.45 1.51 -8.32
C GLY A 140 -6.30 -0.01 -8.23
N LYS A 141 -5.70 -0.49 -7.14
CA LYS A 141 -5.65 -1.92 -6.79
C LYS A 141 -7.07 -2.51 -6.80
N PRO A 142 -7.26 -3.70 -7.33
CA PRO A 142 -6.27 -4.70 -7.76
C PRO A 142 -5.88 -4.62 -9.26
N ASP A 143 -6.18 -3.53 -9.98
CA ASP A 143 -5.76 -3.39 -11.38
C ASP A 143 -4.23 -3.32 -11.50
N PRO A 144 -3.58 -4.02 -12.46
CA PRO A 144 -2.12 -4.09 -12.58
C PRO A 144 -1.46 -2.81 -13.06
N GLU A 145 -2.21 -1.77 -13.42
CA GLU A 145 -1.67 -0.58 -14.11
C GLU A 145 -0.55 0.11 -13.34
N MET A 146 -0.67 0.24 -12.00
CA MET A 146 0.39 0.85 -11.18
C MET A 146 1.72 0.07 -11.29
N ILE A 147 1.68 -1.26 -11.23
CA ILE A 147 2.87 -2.10 -11.39
C ILE A 147 3.45 -1.97 -12.80
N MET A 148 2.59 -2.05 -13.83
CA MET A 148 3.02 -1.94 -15.22
C MET A 148 3.64 -0.57 -15.52
N THR A 149 3.10 0.50 -14.94
CA THR A 149 3.65 1.86 -15.04
C THR A 149 5.03 1.95 -14.38
N ALA A 150 5.20 1.37 -13.18
CA ALA A 150 6.48 1.33 -12.47
C ALA A 150 7.55 0.56 -13.28
N ILE A 151 7.19 -0.61 -13.85
CA ILE A 151 8.05 -1.41 -14.73
C ILE A 151 8.47 -0.60 -15.96
N GLY A 152 7.52 0.07 -16.62
CA GLY A 152 7.81 0.89 -17.81
C GLY A 152 8.76 2.05 -17.50
N LYS A 153 8.58 2.72 -16.36
CA LYS A 153 9.48 3.81 -15.91
C LYS A 153 10.87 3.30 -15.55
N ALA A 154 10.97 2.16 -14.88
CA ALA A 154 12.25 1.57 -14.49
C ALA A 154 13.00 0.90 -15.68
N GLY A 155 12.31 0.61 -16.77
CA GLY A 155 12.92 -0.05 -17.95
C GLY A 155 13.34 -1.49 -17.70
N VAL A 156 12.66 -2.20 -16.79
CA VAL A 156 12.93 -3.62 -16.46
C VAL A 156 11.91 -4.53 -17.13
N SER A 157 12.21 -5.83 -17.21
CA SER A 157 11.24 -6.83 -17.65
C SER A 157 10.31 -7.26 -16.51
N ILE A 158 9.15 -7.84 -16.83
CA ILE A 158 8.15 -8.31 -15.83
C ILE A 158 8.78 -9.30 -14.85
N GLY A 159 9.63 -10.23 -15.35
CA GLY A 159 10.29 -11.23 -14.50
C GLY A 159 11.38 -10.68 -13.57
N GLU A 160 11.74 -9.40 -13.72
CA GLU A 160 12.71 -8.71 -12.87
C GLU A 160 12.02 -7.81 -11.81
N ALA A 161 10.69 -7.88 -11.67
CA ALA A 161 9.94 -7.07 -10.74
C ALA A 161 9.27 -7.93 -9.64
N VAL A 162 9.19 -7.38 -8.43
CA VAL A 162 8.49 -7.97 -7.29
C VAL A 162 7.63 -6.92 -6.61
N MET A 163 6.38 -7.28 -6.25
CA MET A 163 5.48 -6.47 -5.42
C MET A 163 5.52 -6.94 -3.98
N ILE A 164 5.63 -6.00 -3.06
CA ILE A 164 5.62 -6.23 -1.61
C ILE A 164 4.43 -5.48 -1.03
N GLY A 165 3.54 -6.21 -0.35
CA GLY A 165 2.32 -5.63 0.19
C GLY A 165 1.70 -6.49 1.29
N ASP A 166 0.78 -5.91 2.03
CA ASP A 166 0.12 -6.53 3.19
C ASP A 166 -1.36 -6.85 2.95
N THR A 167 -1.87 -6.58 1.75
CA THR A 167 -3.28 -6.84 1.43
C THR A 167 -3.45 -7.85 0.29
N THR A 168 -4.61 -8.50 0.26
CA THR A 168 -5.01 -9.36 -0.87
C THR A 168 -5.08 -8.58 -2.18
N HIS A 169 -5.36 -7.28 -2.12
CA HIS A 169 -5.38 -6.39 -3.30
C HIS A 169 -4.00 -6.25 -3.94
N ASP A 170 -2.92 -6.22 -3.14
CA ASP A 170 -1.54 -6.20 -3.62
C ASP A 170 -1.19 -7.50 -4.33
N MET A 171 -1.55 -8.62 -3.72
CA MET A 171 -1.27 -9.95 -4.27
C MET A 171 -2.00 -10.18 -5.59
N ILE A 172 -3.30 -9.81 -5.65
CA ILE A 172 -4.10 -9.92 -6.89
C ILE A 172 -3.52 -9.01 -7.97
N MET A 173 -3.14 -7.76 -7.61
CA MET A 173 -2.50 -6.80 -8.52
C MET A 173 -1.19 -7.36 -9.09
N ALA A 174 -0.34 -7.95 -8.24
CA ALA A 174 0.91 -8.58 -8.65
C ALA A 174 0.69 -9.76 -9.61
N LYS A 175 -0.27 -10.64 -9.30
CA LYS A 175 -0.63 -11.75 -10.19
C LYS A 175 -1.19 -11.28 -11.53
N ALA A 176 -2.03 -10.25 -11.54
CA ALA A 176 -2.54 -9.66 -12.77
C ALA A 176 -1.41 -9.05 -13.63
N ALA A 177 -0.39 -8.46 -13.00
CA ALA A 177 0.81 -7.95 -13.66
C ALA A 177 1.83 -9.07 -14.01
N ARG A 178 1.64 -10.30 -13.54
CA ARG A 178 2.56 -11.44 -13.69
C ARG A 178 3.95 -11.20 -13.06
N VAL A 179 4.01 -10.42 -12.00
CA VAL A 179 5.23 -10.23 -11.20
C VAL A 179 5.21 -11.11 -9.96
N ALA A 180 6.38 -11.34 -9.38
CA ALA A 180 6.50 -12.01 -8.10
C ALA A 180 5.81 -11.20 -6.98
N ALA A 181 5.25 -11.88 -5.97
CA ALA A 181 4.50 -11.27 -4.89
C ALA A 181 5.00 -11.73 -3.52
N ILE A 182 5.44 -10.78 -2.69
CA ILE A 182 5.80 -11.01 -1.29
C ILE A 182 4.72 -10.36 -0.40
N GLY A 183 4.00 -11.19 0.35
CA GLY A 183 3.10 -10.73 1.40
C GLY A 183 3.87 -10.40 2.68
N VAL A 184 3.43 -9.40 3.43
CA VAL A 184 3.96 -9.10 4.76
C VAL A 184 2.89 -9.33 5.82
N ALA A 185 3.24 -10.03 6.92
CA ALA A 185 2.28 -10.52 7.92
C ALA A 185 1.98 -9.54 9.06
N TRP A 186 2.57 -8.35 9.05
CA TRP A 186 2.39 -7.33 10.09
C TRP A 186 1.33 -6.27 9.78
N GLY A 187 0.71 -6.32 8.59
CA GLY A 187 -0.22 -5.30 8.10
C GLY A 187 -1.69 -5.61 8.36
N TYR A 188 -2.53 -5.36 7.36
CA TYR A 188 -4.00 -5.43 7.47
C TYR A 188 -4.57 -6.83 7.35
N HIS A 189 -4.04 -7.66 6.40
CA HIS A 189 -4.63 -8.97 6.09
C HIS A 189 -3.81 -10.12 6.66
N GLU A 190 -4.51 -11.19 6.97
CA GLU A 190 -3.90 -12.38 7.55
C GLU A 190 -3.04 -13.16 6.54
N ARG A 191 -2.00 -13.83 7.05
CA ARG A 191 -1.09 -14.64 6.22
C ARG A 191 -1.82 -15.63 5.30
N VAL A 192 -2.88 -16.28 5.78
CA VAL A 192 -3.65 -17.26 5.02
C VAL A 192 -4.36 -16.61 3.82
N ASP A 193 -4.87 -15.40 3.99
CA ASP A 193 -5.56 -14.66 2.93
C ASP A 193 -4.58 -14.16 1.87
N LEU A 194 -3.39 -13.70 2.27
CA LEU A 194 -2.32 -13.30 1.35
C LEU A 194 -1.87 -14.47 0.47
N LEU A 195 -1.67 -15.65 1.06
CA LEU A 195 -1.32 -16.87 0.32
C LEU A 195 -2.45 -17.29 -0.64
N ALA A 196 -3.71 -17.24 -0.18
CA ALA A 196 -4.87 -17.55 -1.02
C ALA A 196 -5.03 -16.56 -2.18
N ALA A 197 -4.67 -15.29 -1.99
CA ALA A 197 -4.70 -14.25 -3.02
C ALA A 197 -3.51 -14.31 -3.99
N GLY A 198 -2.53 -15.18 -3.73
CA GLY A 198 -1.43 -15.47 -4.65
C GLY A 198 -0.06 -14.94 -4.22
N ALA A 199 0.18 -14.65 -2.94
CA ALA A 199 1.55 -14.40 -2.48
C ALA A 199 2.43 -15.62 -2.75
N ASP A 200 3.60 -15.42 -3.34
CA ASP A 200 4.58 -16.48 -3.57
C ASP A 200 5.33 -16.81 -2.27
N ILE A 201 5.55 -15.79 -1.43
CA ILE A 201 6.15 -15.89 -0.08
C ILE A 201 5.40 -14.93 0.83
N VAL A 202 5.23 -15.29 2.11
CA VAL A 202 4.79 -14.35 3.16
C VAL A 202 5.82 -14.31 4.26
N ILE A 203 6.38 -13.12 4.52
CA ILE A 203 7.41 -12.85 5.51
C ILE A 203 6.83 -12.30 6.82
N ALA A 204 7.54 -12.49 7.94
CA ALA A 204 7.14 -12.03 9.27
C ALA A 204 7.94 -10.80 9.74
N GLY A 205 9.03 -10.46 9.06
CA GLY A 205 9.87 -9.30 9.38
C GLY A 205 10.70 -8.84 8.18
N PHE A 206 11.20 -7.59 8.23
CA PHE A 206 12.02 -7.03 7.16
C PHE A 206 13.39 -7.72 7.00
N ASP A 207 13.86 -8.45 8.00
CA ASP A 207 15.08 -9.26 7.92
C ASP A 207 14.94 -10.46 6.96
N GLU A 208 13.71 -10.89 6.67
CA GLU A 208 13.42 -11.93 5.69
C GLU A 208 13.28 -11.39 4.25
N LEU A 209 13.22 -10.05 4.06
CA LEU A 209 12.81 -9.48 2.78
C LEU A 209 13.85 -9.68 1.67
N GLU A 210 15.13 -9.33 1.92
CA GLU A 210 16.20 -9.48 0.91
C GLU A 210 16.37 -10.94 0.49
N PRO A 211 16.45 -11.93 1.42
CA PRO A 211 16.44 -13.34 1.04
C PRO A 211 15.23 -13.78 0.22
N ALA A 212 14.04 -13.23 0.51
CA ALA A 212 12.83 -13.54 -0.24
C ALA A 212 12.87 -12.97 -1.67
N ILE A 213 13.36 -11.73 -1.85
CA ILE A 213 13.56 -11.12 -3.16
C ILE A 213 14.55 -11.94 -3.99
N ASP A 214 15.72 -12.28 -3.42
CA ASP A 214 16.76 -13.05 -4.10
C ASP A 214 16.25 -14.43 -4.55
N ARG A 215 15.42 -15.08 -3.71
CA ARG A 215 14.81 -16.36 -4.05
C ARG A 215 13.85 -16.28 -5.23
N LEU A 216 13.13 -15.17 -5.38
CA LEU A 216 12.08 -15.01 -6.40
C LEU A 216 12.61 -14.46 -7.71
N LEU A 217 13.59 -13.56 -7.67
CA LEU A 217 14.11 -12.89 -8.85
C LEU A 217 15.46 -13.48 -9.34
N GLY A 218 16.07 -14.35 -8.53
CA GLY A 218 17.45 -14.82 -8.75
C GLY A 218 18.47 -13.78 -8.28
N ALA A 219 19.48 -14.21 -7.52
CA ALA A 219 20.60 -13.38 -7.12
C ALA A 219 21.56 -13.17 -8.29
#